data_f350ff8c6d457ef163594401333a5270
#
_entry.id   f350ff8c6d457ef163594401333a5270
#
_cell.length_a   1.000
_cell.length_b   1.000
_cell.length_c   1.000
_cell.angle_alpha   90.00
_cell.angle_beta   90.00
_cell.angle_gamma   90.00
#
_symmetry.space_group_name_H-M   'P 1'
#
loop_
_entity.id
_entity.type
_entity.pdbx_description
1 polymer ?
#
loop_
_entity_poly.entity_id
_entity_poly.type
_entity_poly.pdbx_seq_one_letter_code
_entity_poly.pdbx_strand_id
1 'polypeptide(L)'
;MILAVGLLGMLLMPLGYLFLHTLVLAFVCRMVHGAALAFSNTSTATIATDSVPRSRFAEGMGIFGLATALATAVAPAIGLALMEKCGFSVLFLFGSLSIALALVLFFLLKAPNIAVEKKPLSVKGLFDKNAVPASLTAVVFMFTYGALENFAAKFAAEKGLPSGGLFFVIMAVTVLIMRMTAGKVTDRHGEGIFAYSCN
;
A
#
# COMPACT_ATOMS: atom_id res chain seq x y z
N MET A 1 -6.46 3.37 -17.50
CA MET A 1 -6.75 4.78 -17.14
C MET A 1 -6.88 5.00 -15.62
N ILE A 2 -7.60 4.17 -14.87
CA ILE A 2 -7.80 4.34 -13.41
C ILE A 2 -6.45 4.36 -12.64
N LEU A 3 -5.51 3.47 -12.96
CA LEU A 3 -4.19 3.46 -12.34
C LEU A 3 -3.42 4.77 -12.57
N ALA A 4 -3.48 5.34 -13.79
CA ALA A 4 -2.82 6.61 -14.07
C ALA A 4 -3.40 7.76 -13.22
N VAL A 5 -4.73 7.79 -13.05
CA VAL A 5 -5.40 8.77 -12.17
C VAL A 5 -4.95 8.60 -10.72
N GLY A 6 -4.90 7.36 -10.22
CA GLY A 6 -4.39 7.06 -8.89
C GLY A 6 -2.93 7.50 -8.71
N LEU A 7 -2.04 7.16 -9.64
CA LEU A 7 -0.63 7.55 -9.61
C LEU A 7 -0.45 9.08 -9.69
N LEU A 8 -1.23 9.77 -10.52
CA LEU A 8 -1.22 11.24 -10.57
C LEU A 8 -1.65 11.86 -9.25
N GLY A 9 -2.70 11.34 -8.63
CA GLY A 9 -3.12 11.78 -7.29
C GLY A 9 -2.01 11.56 -6.25
N MET A 10 -1.37 10.39 -6.25
CA MET A 10 -0.25 10.11 -5.37
C MET A 10 1.00 10.96 -5.64
N LEU A 11 1.23 11.38 -6.90
CA LEU A 11 2.30 12.28 -7.27
C LEU A 11 2.08 13.70 -6.73
N LEU A 12 0.85 14.21 -6.86
CA LEU A 12 0.53 15.60 -6.53
C LEU A 12 0.39 15.83 -5.02
N MET A 13 -0.06 14.84 -4.26
CA MET A 13 -0.33 15.03 -2.83
C MET A 13 0.92 15.27 -1.99
N PRO A 14 2.05 14.57 -2.16
CA PRO A 14 3.28 14.92 -1.44
C PRO A 14 3.78 16.34 -1.76
N LEU A 15 3.62 16.79 -3.01
CA LEU A 15 3.92 18.18 -3.37
C LEU A 15 2.96 19.15 -2.67
N GLY A 16 1.68 18.80 -2.57
CA GLY A 16 0.69 19.56 -1.82
C GLY A 16 1.06 19.74 -0.34
N TYR A 17 1.69 18.73 0.27
CA TYR A 17 2.13 18.85 1.67
C TYR A 17 3.21 19.91 1.90
N LEU A 18 3.95 20.31 0.88
CA LEU A 18 4.93 21.41 0.99
C LEU A 18 4.27 22.78 1.22
N PHE A 19 3.00 22.93 0.84
CA PHE A 19 2.24 24.18 0.93
C PHE A 19 1.17 24.18 2.03
N LEU A 20 1.27 23.22 2.98
CA LEU A 20 0.29 23.12 4.06
C LEU A 20 0.51 24.19 5.11
N HIS A 21 -0.49 25.05 5.26
CA HIS A 21 -0.50 26.09 6.29
C HIS A 21 -1.61 25.89 7.34
N THR A 22 -2.56 24.97 7.10
CA THR A 22 -3.68 24.71 8.00
C THR A 22 -3.94 23.22 8.20
N LEU A 23 -4.43 22.86 9.39
CA LEU A 23 -4.78 21.48 9.72
C LEU A 23 -5.90 20.92 8.82
N VAL A 24 -6.87 21.78 8.49
CA VAL A 24 -7.99 21.42 7.60
C VAL A 24 -7.48 21.02 6.22
N LEU A 25 -6.57 21.83 5.65
CA LEU A 25 -5.98 21.53 4.35
C LEU A 25 -5.16 20.21 4.40
N ALA A 26 -4.43 19.98 5.48
CA ALA A 26 -3.73 18.72 5.69
C ALA A 26 -4.68 17.51 5.70
N PHE A 27 -5.82 17.65 6.37
CA PHE A 27 -6.84 16.60 6.40
C PHE A 27 -7.42 16.32 5.00
N VAL A 28 -7.78 17.36 4.26
CA VAL A 28 -8.31 17.23 2.89
C VAL A 28 -7.27 16.55 1.98
N CYS A 29 -6.02 17.00 2.01
CA CYS A 29 -4.93 16.37 1.24
C CYS A 29 -4.76 14.89 1.60
N ARG A 30 -4.89 14.53 2.88
CA ARG A 30 -4.79 13.16 3.35
C ARG A 30 -5.94 12.29 2.84
N MET A 31 -7.16 12.82 2.81
CA MET A 31 -8.33 12.13 2.26
C MET A 31 -8.16 11.85 0.75
N VAL A 32 -7.73 12.87 0.00
CA VAL A 32 -7.47 12.72 -1.45
C VAL A 32 -6.32 11.75 -1.71
N HIS A 33 -5.24 11.83 -0.92
CA HIS A 33 -4.12 10.90 -1.01
C HIS A 33 -4.56 9.45 -0.73
N GLY A 34 -5.38 9.24 0.30
CA GLY A 34 -5.94 7.92 0.62
C GLY A 34 -6.80 7.35 -0.52
N ALA A 35 -7.65 8.18 -1.14
CA ALA A 35 -8.43 7.78 -2.30
C ALA A 35 -7.53 7.43 -3.50
N ALA A 36 -6.51 8.24 -3.79
CA ALA A 36 -5.54 7.98 -4.85
C ALA A 36 -4.78 6.66 -4.61
N LEU A 37 -4.39 6.38 -3.36
CA LEU A 37 -3.76 5.13 -2.94
C LEU A 37 -4.69 3.93 -3.17
N ALA A 38 -5.97 4.04 -2.82
CA ALA A 38 -6.95 2.98 -3.04
C ALA A 38 -7.11 2.66 -4.54
N PHE A 39 -7.22 3.67 -5.39
CA PHE A 39 -7.28 3.49 -6.85
C PHE A 39 -6.00 2.83 -7.39
N SER A 40 -4.83 3.26 -6.95
CA SER A 40 -3.55 2.70 -7.37
C SER A 40 -3.41 1.25 -6.96
N ASN A 41 -3.65 0.92 -5.69
CA ASN A 41 -3.50 -0.43 -5.16
C ASN A 41 -4.46 -1.42 -5.83
N THR A 42 -5.74 -1.06 -5.94
CA THR A 42 -6.74 -1.92 -6.60
C THR A 42 -6.39 -2.16 -8.06
N SER A 43 -6.04 -1.10 -8.80
CA SER A 43 -5.70 -1.21 -10.22
C SER A 43 -4.41 -2.02 -10.44
N THR A 44 -3.40 -1.84 -9.60
CA THR A 44 -2.12 -2.57 -9.70
C THR A 44 -2.34 -4.06 -9.40
N ALA A 45 -3.11 -4.39 -8.37
CA ALA A 45 -3.47 -5.77 -8.05
C ALA A 45 -4.25 -6.43 -9.19
N THR A 46 -5.23 -5.72 -9.77
CA THR A 46 -6.00 -6.21 -10.93
C THR A 46 -5.07 -6.47 -12.13
N ILE A 47 -4.20 -5.53 -12.49
CA ILE A 47 -3.26 -5.71 -13.60
C ILE A 47 -2.34 -6.89 -13.32
N ALA A 48 -1.84 -7.04 -12.10
CA ALA A 48 -0.99 -8.17 -11.72
C ALA A 48 -1.72 -9.50 -11.89
N THR A 49 -2.95 -9.63 -11.38
CA THR A 49 -3.77 -10.85 -11.51
C THR A 49 -4.09 -11.19 -12.96
N ASP A 50 -4.38 -10.19 -13.76
CA ASP A 50 -4.74 -10.36 -15.18
C ASP A 50 -3.53 -10.66 -16.08
N SER A 51 -2.33 -10.24 -15.65
CA SER A 51 -1.08 -10.46 -16.41
C SER A 51 -0.45 -11.82 -16.16
N VAL A 52 -0.83 -12.53 -15.10
CA VAL A 52 -0.24 -13.81 -14.72
C VAL A 52 -1.05 -14.97 -15.31
N PRO A 53 -0.41 -15.88 -16.09
CA PRO A 53 -1.07 -17.09 -16.57
C PRO A 53 -1.60 -17.95 -15.42
N ARG A 54 -2.78 -18.55 -15.61
CA ARG A 54 -3.40 -19.42 -14.57
C ARG A 54 -2.51 -20.56 -14.10
N SER A 55 -1.68 -21.11 -14.99
CA SER A 55 -0.74 -22.20 -14.66
C SER A 55 0.38 -21.79 -13.71
N ARG A 56 0.69 -20.48 -13.59
CA ARG A 56 1.76 -19.93 -12.74
C ARG A 56 1.22 -18.83 -11.80
N PHE A 57 -0.06 -18.87 -11.52
CA PHE A 57 -0.73 -17.80 -10.77
C PHE A 57 -0.15 -17.60 -9.37
N ALA A 58 0.05 -18.67 -8.62
CA ALA A 58 0.62 -18.61 -7.27
C ALA A 58 2.05 -18.05 -7.26
N GLU A 59 2.88 -18.44 -8.24
CA GLU A 59 4.24 -17.94 -8.39
C GLU A 59 4.25 -16.42 -8.71
N GLY A 60 3.45 -15.99 -9.69
CA GLY A 60 3.37 -14.58 -10.09
C GLY A 60 2.83 -13.68 -8.97
N MET A 61 1.79 -14.11 -8.28
CA MET A 61 1.24 -13.38 -7.14
C MET A 61 2.18 -13.40 -5.93
N GLY A 62 2.99 -14.45 -5.78
CA GLY A 62 4.07 -14.51 -4.80
C GLY A 62 5.13 -13.44 -5.04
N ILE A 63 5.58 -13.26 -6.29
CA ILE A 63 6.54 -12.21 -6.68
C ILE A 63 5.94 -10.82 -6.45
N PHE A 64 4.68 -10.60 -6.83
CA PHE A 64 3.98 -9.34 -6.56
C PHE A 64 3.90 -9.03 -5.07
N GLY A 65 3.55 -10.04 -4.25
CA GLY A 65 3.52 -9.92 -2.81
C GLY A 65 4.89 -9.66 -2.18
N LEU A 66 5.95 -10.28 -2.73
CA LEU A 66 7.33 -10.04 -2.29
C LEU A 66 7.79 -8.61 -2.57
N ALA A 67 7.49 -8.07 -3.76
CA ALA A 67 7.79 -6.68 -4.09
C ALA A 67 7.11 -5.70 -3.11
N THR A 68 5.84 -5.94 -2.79
CA THR A 68 5.10 -5.14 -1.79
C THR A 68 5.74 -5.25 -0.40
N ALA A 69 6.12 -6.44 0.02
CA ALA A 69 6.77 -6.66 1.31
C ALA A 69 8.12 -5.93 1.41
N LEU A 70 8.95 -6.01 0.36
CA LEU A 70 10.23 -5.29 0.30
C LEU A 70 10.04 -3.78 0.35
N ALA A 71 9.07 -3.24 -0.38
CA ALA A 71 8.75 -1.82 -0.35
C ALA A 71 8.34 -1.37 1.06
N THR A 72 7.46 -2.11 1.72
CA THR A 72 7.00 -1.81 3.09
C THR A 72 8.15 -1.91 4.12
N ALA A 73 9.11 -2.79 3.87
CA ALA A 73 10.28 -2.97 4.73
C ALA A 73 11.29 -1.81 4.60
N VAL A 74 11.56 -1.41 3.37
CA VAL A 74 12.68 -0.51 3.06
C VAL A 74 12.24 0.96 3.09
N ALA A 75 11.03 1.27 2.63
CA ALA A 75 10.57 2.65 2.48
C ALA A 75 10.54 3.45 3.81
N PRO A 76 10.09 2.92 4.96
CA PRO A 76 10.13 3.68 6.22
C PRO A 76 11.54 4.00 6.68
N ALA A 77 12.49 3.07 6.51
CA ALA A 77 13.88 3.28 6.91
C ALA A 77 14.54 4.39 6.06
N ILE A 78 14.33 4.35 4.74
CA ILE A 78 14.81 5.42 3.84
C ILE A 78 14.10 6.74 4.17
N GLY A 79 12.79 6.70 4.40
CA GLY A 79 11.99 7.89 4.71
C GLY A 79 12.45 8.59 5.98
N LEU A 80 12.67 7.85 7.07
CA LEU A 80 13.20 8.39 8.33
C LEU A 80 14.60 8.96 8.15
N ALA A 81 15.50 8.25 7.47
CA ALA A 81 16.87 8.72 7.23
C ALA A 81 16.88 10.01 6.38
N LEU A 82 16.04 10.12 5.37
CA LEU A 82 15.88 11.34 4.57
C LEU A 82 15.30 12.49 5.38
N MET A 83 14.29 12.22 6.19
CA MET A 83 13.68 13.21 7.06
C MET A 83 14.67 13.77 8.07
N GLU A 84 15.44 12.90 8.74
CA GLU A 84 16.41 13.29 9.75
C GLU A 84 17.59 14.07 9.16
N LYS A 85 18.08 13.68 7.98
CA LYS A 85 19.27 14.31 7.37
C LYS A 85 18.96 15.52 6.50
N CYS A 86 17.84 15.48 5.77
CA CYS A 86 17.54 16.44 4.72
C CYS A 86 16.20 17.19 4.93
N GLY A 87 15.43 16.80 5.93
CA GLY A 87 14.14 17.41 6.25
C GLY A 87 12.97 16.93 5.41
N PHE A 88 11.76 17.39 5.76
CA PHE A 88 10.49 16.97 5.14
C PHE A 88 10.38 17.32 3.67
N SER A 89 10.93 18.46 3.25
CA SER A 89 10.83 18.90 1.84
C SER A 89 11.51 17.91 0.90
N VAL A 90 12.70 17.43 1.26
CA VAL A 90 13.44 16.44 0.47
C VAL A 90 12.71 15.09 0.49
N LEU A 91 12.15 14.69 1.63
CA LEU A 91 11.34 13.47 1.74
C LEU A 91 10.15 13.49 0.78
N PHE A 92 9.38 14.58 0.75
CA PHE A 92 8.22 14.70 -0.13
C PHE A 92 8.61 14.77 -1.61
N LEU A 93 9.69 15.45 -1.95
CA LEU A 93 10.22 15.47 -3.32
C LEU A 93 10.69 14.09 -3.76
N PHE A 94 11.40 13.37 -2.91
CA PHE A 94 11.83 11.98 -3.18
C PHE A 94 10.63 11.05 -3.40
N GLY A 95 9.59 11.16 -2.55
CA GLY A 95 8.34 10.43 -2.70
C GLY A 95 7.67 10.72 -4.05
N SER A 96 7.52 12.00 -4.40
CA SER A 96 6.95 12.43 -5.68
C SER A 96 7.77 11.93 -6.87
N LEU A 97 9.10 12.01 -6.80
CA LEU A 97 9.98 11.50 -7.86
C LEU A 97 9.84 9.98 -8.06
N SER A 98 9.72 9.25 -6.96
CA SER A 98 9.50 7.79 -7.00
C SER A 98 8.17 7.44 -7.69
N ILE A 99 7.10 8.19 -7.40
CA ILE A 99 5.81 8.01 -8.07
C ILE A 99 5.86 8.47 -9.54
N ALA A 100 6.59 9.54 -9.86
CA ALA A 100 6.81 9.96 -11.24
C ALA A 100 7.50 8.86 -12.06
N LEU A 101 8.52 8.22 -11.48
CA LEU A 101 9.18 7.07 -12.10
C LEU A 101 8.20 5.91 -12.31
N ALA A 102 7.37 5.59 -11.31
CA ALA A 102 6.35 4.56 -11.44
C ALA A 102 5.33 4.89 -12.54
N LEU A 103 4.95 6.15 -12.68
CA LEU A 103 4.04 6.62 -13.75
C LEU A 103 4.69 6.46 -15.15
N VAL A 104 5.96 6.82 -15.29
CA VAL A 104 6.72 6.62 -16.53
C VAL A 104 6.79 5.13 -16.87
N LEU A 105 7.14 4.28 -15.91
CA LEU A 105 7.18 2.84 -16.10
C LEU A 105 5.80 2.28 -16.47
N PHE A 106 4.74 2.79 -15.89
CA PHE A 106 3.37 2.40 -16.26
C PHE A 106 3.06 2.70 -17.73
N PHE A 107 3.45 3.86 -18.26
CA PHE A 107 3.24 4.17 -19.69
C PHE A 107 4.14 3.36 -20.63
N LEU A 108 5.28 2.90 -20.14
CA LEU A 108 6.17 2.01 -20.91
C LEU A 108 5.67 0.55 -20.90
N LEU A 109 4.88 0.16 -19.90
CA LEU A 109 4.28 -1.17 -19.84
C LEU A 109 3.20 -1.29 -20.92
N LYS A 110 3.38 -2.25 -21.82
CA LYS A 110 2.32 -2.70 -22.73
C LYS A 110 1.34 -3.55 -21.90
N ALA A 111 0.43 -2.89 -21.19
CA ALA A 111 -0.62 -3.60 -20.47
C ALA A 111 -1.43 -4.48 -21.44
N PRO A 112 -1.75 -5.72 -21.10
CA PRO A 112 -2.59 -6.56 -21.94
C PRO A 112 -3.91 -5.84 -22.18
N ASN A 113 -4.35 -5.83 -23.44
CA ASN A 113 -5.63 -5.23 -23.84
C ASN A 113 -6.75 -6.16 -23.39
N ILE A 114 -7.13 -6.07 -22.12
CA ILE A 114 -8.23 -6.83 -21.58
C ILE A 114 -9.50 -6.13 -22.02
N ALA A 115 -10.30 -6.84 -22.79
CA ALA A 115 -11.64 -6.38 -23.19
C ALA A 115 -12.49 -6.25 -21.92
N VAL A 116 -12.50 -5.05 -21.33
CA VAL A 116 -13.36 -4.74 -20.19
C VAL A 116 -14.78 -4.59 -20.73
N GLU A 117 -15.69 -5.51 -20.35
CA GLU A 117 -17.13 -5.27 -20.53
C GLU A 117 -17.49 -3.93 -19.87
N LYS A 118 -17.84 -2.96 -20.70
CA LYS A 118 -18.29 -1.65 -20.22
C LYS A 118 -19.67 -1.82 -19.58
N LYS A 119 -19.69 -2.22 -18.30
CA LYS A 119 -20.94 -2.16 -17.53
C LYS A 119 -21.21 -0.69 -17.16
N PRO A 120 -22.43 -0.20 -17.33
CA PRO A 120 -22.77 1.15 -16.91
C PRO A 120 -22.51 1.31 -15.41
N LEU A 121 -21.84 2.41 -15.04
CA LEU A 121 -21.61 2.77 -13.65
C LEU A 121 -22.96 2.97 -12.97
N SER A 122 -23.37 1.99 -12.18
CA SER A 122 -24.55 2.06 -11.34
C SER A 122 -24.10 2.21 -9.88
N VAL A 123 -24.68 3.17 -9.17
CA VAL A 123 -24.42 3.35 -7.72
C VAL A 123 -24.75 2.08 -6.94
N LYS A 124 -25.75 1.31 -7.39
CA LYS A 124 -26.09 -0.02 -6.82
C LYS A 124 -25.02 -1.08 -7.08
N GLY A 125 -24.26 -0.96 -8.18
CA GLY A 125 -23.14 -1.87 -8.51
C GLY A 125 -21.84 -1.55 -7.78
N LEU A 126 -21.74 -0.39 -7.12
CA LEU A 126 -20.59 -0.01 -6.30
C LEU A 126 -20.61 -0.66 -4.91
N PHE A 127 -21.78 -1.10 -4.45
CA PHE A 127 -21.96 -1.73 -3.14
C PHE A 127 -22.39 -3.17 -3.29
N ASP A 128 -21.45 -4.09 -3.07
CA ASP A 128 -21.76 -5.50 -2.90
C ASP A 128 -21.99 -5.78 -1.41
N LYS A 129 -23.22 -6.20 -1.07
CA LYS A 129 -23.60 -6.52 0.32
C LYS A 129 -22.74 -7.63 0.91
N ASN A 130 -22.25 -8.55 0.09
CA ASN A 130 -21.40 -9.65 0.53
C ASN A 130 -19.97 -9.18 0.85
N ALA A 131 -19.52 -8.07 0.26
CA ALA A 131 -18.21 -7.49 0.55
C ALA A 131 -18.20 -6.60 1.80
N VAL A 132 -19.37 -6.15 2.30
CA VAL A 132 -19.46 -5.22 3.44
C VAL A 132 -18.81 -5.78 4.72
N PRO A 133 -19.06 -7.03 5.17
CA PRO A 133 -18.44 -7.55 6.38
C PRO A 133 -16.91 -7.59 6.29
N ALA A 134 -16.39 -8.10 5.16
CA ALA A 134 -14.95 -8.15 4.92
C ALA A 134 -14.33 -6.74 4.87
N SER A 135 -15.01 -5.79 4.23
CA SER A 135 -14.55 -4.39 4.18
C SER A 135 -14.55 -3.74 5.56
N LEU A 136 -15.55 -4.01 6.39
CA LEU A 136 -15.62 -3.46 7.75
C LEU A 136 -14.49 -4.01 8.63
N THR A 137 -14.23 -5.32 8.53
CA THR A 137 -13.10 -5.95 9.22
C THR A 137 -11.77 -5.33 8.77
N ALA A 138 -11.60 -5.12 7.47
CA ALA A 138 -10.42 -4.46 6.92
C ALA A 138 -10.26 -3.01 7.42
N VAL A 139 -11.35 -2.25 7.54
CA VAL A 139 -11.32 -0.88 8.09
C VAL A 139 -10.81 -0.88 9.52
N VAL A 140 -11.36 -1.73 10.39
CA VAL A 140 -10.93 -1.82 11.80
C VAL A 140 -9.46 -2.24 11.90
N PHE A 141 -9.05 -3.25 11.14
CA PHE A 141 -7.66 -3.69 11.09
C PHE A 141 -6.72 -2.58 10.61
N MET A 142 -7.05 -1.92 9.49
CA MET A 142 -6.22 -0.85 8.92
C MET A 142 -6.18 0.40 9.80
N PHE A 143 -7.22 0.68 10.59
CA PHE A 143 -7.19 1.75 11.57
C PHE A 143 -6.15 1.48 12.68
N THR A 144 -6.16 0.26 13.22
CA THR A 144 -5.18 -0.16 14.25
C THR A 144 -3.75 -0.19 13.67
N TYR A 145 -3.59 -0.76 12.48
CA TYR A 145 -2.31 -0.82 11.77
C TYR A 145 -1.75 0.59 11.50
N GLY A 146 -2.59 1.49 10.99
CA GLY A 146 -2.20 2.88 10.74
C GLY A 146 -1.83 3.65 12.01
N ALA A 147 -2.51 3.39 13.13
CA ALA A 147 -2.14 3.96 14.42
C ALA A 147 -0.74 3.48 14.86
N LEU A 148 -0.47 2.17 14.77
CA LEU A 148 0.84 1.61 15.10
C LEU A 148 1.95 2.19 14.20
N GLU A 149 1.76 2.26 12.89
CA GLU A 149 2.76 2.80 11.96
C GLU A 149 3.09 4.26 12.25
N ASN A 150 2.08 5.09 12.55
CA ASN A 150 2.31 6.52 12.74
C ASN A 150 2.84 6.89 14.12
N PHE A 151 2.48 6.14 15.16
CA PHE A 151 2.80 6.52 16.54
C PHE A 151 3.94 5.72 17.16
N ALA A 152 4.31 4.53 16.64
CA ALA A 152 5.33 3.69 17.23
C ALA A 152 6.70 4.38 17.30
N ALA A 153 7.13 5.02 16.21
CA ALA A 153 8.42 5.75 16.18
C ALA A 153 8.42 6.94 17.14
N LYS A 154 7.32 7.69 17.21
CA LYS A 154 7.17 8.82 18.11
C LYS A 154 7.19 8.38 19.58
N PHE A 155 6.46 7.31 19.89
CA PHE A 155 6.44 6.73 21.24
C PHE A 155 7.82 6.23 21.65
N ALA A 156 8.56 5.58 20.75
CA ALA A 156 9.92 5.13 21.00
C ALA A 156 10.85 6.32 21.33
N ALA A 157 10.76 7.42 20.57
CA ALA A 157 11.51 8.63 20.81
C ALA A 157 11.18 9.28 22.16
N GLU A 158 9.90 9.36 22.54
CA GLU A 158 9.46 9.88 23.84
C GLU A 158 9.96 9.04 25.03
N LYS A 159 10.16 7.73 24.82
CA LYS A 159 10.70 6.81 25.84
C LYS A 159 12.23 6.74 25.84
N GLY A 160 12.92 7.53 25.02
CA GLY A 160 14.37 7.53 24.92
C GLY A 160 14.96 6.25 24.36
N LEU A 161 14.15 5.45 23.63
CA LEU A 161 14.63 4.24 22.98
C LEU A 161 15.46 4.60 21.75
N PRO A 162 16.64 3.97 21.56
CA PRO A 162 17.47 4.25 20.41
C PRO A 162 16.78 3.74 19.14
N SER A 163 16.39 4.66 18.30
CA SER A 163 15.79 4.50 16.98
C SER A 163 14.41 3.82 16.89
N GLY A 164 13.37 4.63 16.61
CA GLY A 164 12.09 4.13 16.09
C GLY A 164 12.22 3.34 14.77
N GLY A 165 13.38 3.47 14.09
CA GLY A 165 13.71 2.68 12.89
C GLY A 165 13.81 1.18 13.15
N LEU A 166 14.28 0.75 14.33
CA LEU A 166 14.37 -0.67 14.67
C LEU A 166 13.01 -1.36 14.69
N PHE A 167 11.97 -0.67 15.13
CA PHE A 167 10.60 -1.17 15.06
C PHE A 167 10.20 -1.55 13.63
N PHE A 168 10.45 -0.69 12.67
CA PHE A 168 10.12 -0.94 11.26
C PHE A 168 10.94 -2.07 10.66
N VAL A 169 12.23 -2.18 11.03
CA VAL A 169 13.09 -3.30 10.59
C VAL A 169 12.55 -4.63 11.11
N ILE A 170 12.23 -4.71 12.40
CA ILE A 170 11.68 -5.94 13.00
C ILE A 170 10.33 -6.29 12.36
N MET A 171 9.44 -5.31 12.21
CA MET A 171 8.15 -5.50 11.53
C MET A 171 8.34 -6.01 10.11
N ALA A 172 9.27 -5.44 9.37
CA ALA A 172 9.58 -5.83 8.00
C ALA A 172 10.10 -7.26 7.90
N VAL A 173 11.04 -7.64 8.76
CA VAL A 173 11.57 -9.01 8.83
C VAL A 173 10.47 -10.00 9.19
N THR A 174 9.62 -9.64 10.14
CA THR A 174 8.47 -10.48 10.55
C THR A 174 7.49 -10.68 9.39
N VAL A 175 7.12 -9.61 8.69
CA VAL A 175 6.23 -9.70 7.50
C VAL A 175 6.86 -10.54 6.41
N LEU A 176 8.17 -10.39 6.15
CA LEU A 176 8.89 -11.18 5.15
C LEU A 176 8.86 -12.68 5.49
N ILE A 177 9.19 -13.04 6.75
CA ILE A 177 9.15 -14.42 7.23
C ILE A 177 7.73 -14.99 7.10
N MET A 178 6.72 -14.24 7.53
CA MET A 178 5.33 -14.66 7.44
C MET A 178 4.88 -14.87 5.99
N ARG A 179 5.27 -14.00 5.06
CA ARG A 179 4.94 -14.20 3.64
C ARG A 179 5.62 -15.41 3.01
N MET A 180 6.86 -15.70 3.39
CA MET A 180 7.58 -16.88 2.88
C MET A 180 7.04 -18.20 3.45
N THR A 181 6.54 -18.18 4.67
CA THR A 181 6.01 -19.37 5.37
C THR A 181 4.52 -19.56 5.13
N ALA A 182 3.71 -18.50 5.17
CA ALA A 182 2.26 -18.55 5.06
C ALA A 182 1.81 -19.19 3.73
N GLY A 183 2.44 -18.82 2.60
CA GLY A 183 2.12 -19.41 1.30
C GLY A 183 2.25 -20.93 1.30
N LYS A 184 3.36 -21.46 1.83
CA LYS A 184 3.62 -22.91 1.92
C LYS A 184 2.66 -23.63 2.87
N VAL A 185 2.25 -22.96 3.94
CA VAL A 185 1.30 -23.52 4.93
C VAL A 185 -0.10 -23.52 4.36
N THR A 186 -0.52 -22.44 3.68
CA THR A 186 -1.83 -22.35 3.02
C THR A 186 -1.98 -23.41 1.92
N ASP A 187 -0.94 -23.61 1.10
CA ASP A 187 -0.95 -24.63 0.03
C ASP A 187 -1.08 -26.05 0.57
N ARG A 188 -0.56 -26.31 1.79
CA ARG A 188 -0.61 -27.66 2.40
C ARG A 188 -1.88 -27.93 3.20
N HIS A 189 -2.46 -26.93 3.83
CA HIS A 189 -3.51 -27.11 4.84
C HIS A 189 -4.81 -26.36 4.51
N GLY A 190 -4.85 -25.60 3.40
CA GLY A 190 -5.98 -24.79 2.99
C GLY A 190 -6.08 -23.45 3.74
N GLU A 191 -6.90 -22.54 3.23
CA GLU A 191 -7.07 -21.18 3.73
C GLU A 191 -7.70 -21.11 5.13
N GLY A 192 -8.42 -22.16 5.55
CA GLY A 192 -9.16 -22.20 6.82
C GLY A 192 -8.30 -22.08 8.07
N ILE A 193 -7.04 -22.52 8.05
CA ILE A 193 -6.14 -22.47 9.23
C ILE A 193 -5.91 -21.03 9.69
N PHE A 194 -5.72 -20.10 8.75
CA PHE A 194 -5.49 -18.69 9.11
C PHE A 194 -6.78 -17.98 9.55
N ALA A 195 -7.93 -18.38 9.02
CA ALA A 195 -9.22 -17.84 9.46
C ALA A 195 -9.58 -18.25 10.89
N TYR A 196 -9.22 -19.46 11.31
CA TYR A 196 -9.48 -19.95 12.68
C TYR A 196 -8.43 -19.53 13.72
N SER A 197 -7.23 -19.16 13.30
CA SER A 197 -6.17 -18.71 14.24
C SER A 197 -6.34 -17.26 14.70
N CYS A 198 -7.28 -16.53 14.12
CA CYS A 198 -7.60 -15.14 14.45
C CYS A 198 -8.85 -15.00 15.36
N ASN A 199 -9.47 -16.09 15.77
CA ASN A 199 -10.50 -16.17 16.82
C ASN A 199 -9.90 -16.72 18.10
#